data_d6acc825de0eeda3b92d2f2eff5ed536
#
_entry.id   d6acc825de0eeda3b92d2f2eff5ed536
#
_cell.length_a   1.000
_cell.length_b   1.000
_cell.length_c   1.000
_cell.angle_alpha   90.00
_cell.angle_beta   90.00
_cell.angle_gamma   90.00
#
_symmetry.space_group_name_H-M   'P 1'
#
loop_
_entity.id
_entity.type
_entity.pdbx_description
1 polymer ?
#
loop_
_entity_poly.entity_id
_entity_poly.type
_entity_poly.pdbx_seq_one_letter_code
_entity_poly.pdbx_strand_id
1 'polypeptide(L)'
;MKKIVFCIPGRTFTYKFVHSWSNLLNSCPTEFGVAPILSMAHTNNIYVVRDLCLGGDENGSPDQKPFGGKVDYDYIMWIDSDSVFEPRQFKTLLMQMETNKKYDILAGLYLLDDGRYATHFDPEISKKDSFITSSDVKKGLGTKPFKVLYTGMGFMLVRRGIFESLSFPWFMPMNNVNSKGAKILIGDDAGFCVRAKQAGFDIWVDPRVIIGHEKPKVLI
;
A
#
# COMPACT_ATOMS: atom_id res chain seq x y z
N MET A 1 -10.91 -15.76 13.41
CA MET A 1 -10.90 -14.42 12.79
C MET A 1 -9.49 -14.12 12.33
N LYS A 2 -9.33 -13.55 11.15
CA LYS A 2 -8.01 -13.06 10.67
C LYS A 2 -7.60 -11.82 11.44
N LYS A 3 -6.36 -11.75 11.87
CA LYS A 3 -5.81 -10.59 12.55
C LYS A 3 -5.14 -9.69 11.52
N ILE A 4 -5.63 -8.47 11.37
CA ILE A 4 -5.10 -7.53 10.40
C ILE A 4 -4.68 -6.25 11.10
N VAL A 5 -3.40 -5.88 10.93
CA VAL A 5 -2.90 -4.61 11.42
C VAL A 5 -3.15 -3.56 10.34
N PHE A 6 -3.94 -2.56 10.67
CA PHE A 6 -4.18 -1.39 9.83
C PHE A 6 -3.15 -0.33 10.17
N CYS A 7 -2.21 -0.10 9.27
CA CYS A 7 -1.18 0.92 9.37
C CYS A 7 -1.68 2.20 8.68
N ILE A 8 -1.89 3.25 9.45
CA ILE A 8 -2.44 4.52 8.97
C ILE A 8 -1.45 5.65 9.31
N PRO A 9 -0.51 5.96 8.39
CA PRO A 9 0.39 7.08 8.57
C PRO A 9 -0.37 8.39 8.37
N GLY A 10 -0.20 9.35 9.27
CA GLY A 10 -0.80 10.67 9.13
C GLY A 10 -1.07 11.38 10.44
N ARG A 11 -1.20 12.70 10.36
CA ARG A 11 -1.47 13.58 11.49
C ARG A 11 -2.92 14.03 11.55
N THR A 12 -3.52 14.24 10.39
CA THR A 12 -4.89 14.77 10.25
C THR A 12 -5.70 13.84 9.37
N PHE A 13 -6.98 13.75 9.67
CA PHE A 13 -7.92 12.90 8.97
C PHE A 13 -9.11 13.73 8.52
N THR A 14 -9.52 13.58 7.26
CA THR A 14 -10.71 14.24 6.76
C THR A 14 -11.97 13.51 7.25
N TYR A 15 -13.12 14.21 7.21
CA TYR A 15 -14.38 13.56 7.58
C TYR A 15 -14.73 12.38 6.67
N LYS A 16 -14.34 12.44 5.38
CA LYS A 16 -14.55 11.34 4.43
C LYS A 16 -13.71 10.12 4.78
N PHE A 17 -12.44 10.35 5.16
CA PHE A 17 -11.60 9.27 5.67
C PHE A 17 -12.21 8.65 6.93
N VAL A 18 -12.60 9.47 7.91
CA VAL A 18 -13.19 8.98 9.17
C VAL A 18 -14.46 8.18 8.89
N HIS A 19 -15.31 8.62 7.95
CA HIS A 19 -16.49 7.88 7.54
C HIS A 19 -16.13 6.53 6.91
N SER A 20 -15.20 6.50 5.94
CA SER A 20 -14.71 5.26 5.31
C SER A 20 -14.13 4.29 6.33
N TRP A 21 -13.29 4.79 7.23
CA TRP A 21 -12.64 4.01 8.29
C TRP A 21 -13.64 3.43 9.29
N SER A 22 -14.59 4.24 9.76
CA SER A 22 -15.63 3.78 10.70
C SER A 22 -16.48 2.66 10.09
N ASN A 23 -16.87 2.80 8.83
CA ASN A 23 -17.63 1.76 8.13
C ASN A 23 -16.82 0.46 7.99
N LEU A 24 -15.52 0.58 7.66
CA LEU A 24 -14.64 -0.58 7.56
C LEU A 24 -14.50 -1.28 8.92
N LEU A 25 -14.26 -0.53 10.00
CA LEU A 25 -14.13 -1.10 11.34
C LEU A 25 -15.39 -1.86 11.76
N ASN A 26 -16.57 -1.32 11.49
CA ASN A 26 -17.84 -1.98 11.80
C ASN A 26 -18.02 -3.28 11.00
N SER A 27 -17.59 -3.31 9.73
CA SER A 27 -17.69 -4.48 8.87
C SER A 27 -16.65 -5.57 9.17
N CYS A 28 -15.50 -5.21 9.74
CA CYS A 28 -14.41 -6.15 10.02
C CYS A 28 -14.85 -7.38 10.80
N PRO A 29 -15.42 -7.28 12.03
CA PRO A 29 -15.78 -8.46 12.82
C PRO A 29 -17.05 -9.15 12.32
N THR A 30 -18.00 -8.39 11.81
CA THR A 30 -19.36 -8.86 11.50
C THR A 30 -19.50 -9.50 10.13
N GLU A 31 -18.84 -8.92 9.13
CA GLU A 31 -19.00 -9.32 7.73
C GLU A 31 -17.76 -10.01 7.17
N PHE A 32 -16.55 -9.66 7.65
CA PHE A 32 -15.29 -10.12 7.05
C PHE A 32 -14.54 -11.16 7.90
N GLY A 33 -14.98 -11.39 9.13
CA GLY A 33 -14.29 -12.31 10.05
C GLY A 33 -12.89 -11.81 10.42
N VAL A 34 -12.70 -10.49 10.51
CA VAL A 34 -11.43 -9.82 10.77
C VAL A 34 -11.39 -9.26 12.18
N ALA A 35 -10.30 -9.50 12.90
CA ALA A 35 -9.96 -8.83 14.14
C ALA A 35 -9.01 -7.67 13.79
N PRO A 36 -9.49 -6.40 13.78
CA PRO A 36 -8.66 -5.26 13.42
C PRO A 36 -7.74 -4.87 14.57
N ILE A 37 -6.48 -4.58 14.22
CA ILE A 37 -5.48 -3.99 15.12
C ILE A 37 -5.07 -2.67 14.46
N LEU A 38 -5.14 -1.56 15.19
CA LEU A 38 -4.79 -0.25 14.65
C LEU A 38 -3.35 0.12 15.02
N SER A 39 -2.57 0.52 14.03
CA SER A 39 -1.25 1.12 14.21
C SER A 39 -1.19 2.46 13.48
N MET A 40 -0.93 3.52 14.23
CA MET A 40 -0.86 4.88 13.72
C MET A 40 0.42 5.55 14.17
N ALA A 41 1.01 6.31 13.26
CA ALA A 41 2.16 7.14 13.57
C ALA A 41 2.11 8.44 12.77
N HIS A 42 2.83 9.45 13.22
CA HIS A 42 2.94 10.69 12.50
C HIS A 42 4.32 11.32 12.70
N THR A 43 4.89 11.81 11.62
CA THR A 43 6.06 12.68 11.55
C THR A 43 6.03 13.43 10.22
N ASN A 44 6.91 14.42 10.06
CA ASN A 44 7.03 15.16 8.79
C ASN A 44 7.79 14.37 7.69
N ASN A 45 8.37 13.24 8.04
CA ASN A 45 9.12 12.39 7.11
C ASN A 45 8.33 11.12 6.80
N ILE A 46 7.93 10.96 5.53
CA ILE A 46 7.10 9.82 5.10
C ILE A 46 7.80 8.47 5.28
N TYR A 47 9.10 8.38 5.09
CA TYR A 47 9.85 7.13 5.29
C TYR A 47 9.80 6.71 6.76
N VAL A 48 10.10 7.64 7.63
CA VAL A 48 10.11 7.42 9.09
C VAL A 48 8.71 7.08 9.61
N VAL A 49 7.66 7.78 9.16
CA VAL A 49 6.31 7.50 9.65
C VAL A 49 5.84 6.09 9.29
N ARG A 50 6.22 5.58 8.13
CA ARG A 50 5.86 4.21 7.75
C ARG A 50 6.62 3.17 8.58
N ASP A 51 7.91 3.40 8.85
CA ASP A 51 8.68 2.54 9.76
C ASP A 51 8.09 2.55 11.18
N LEU A 52 7.71 3.72 11.70
CA LEU A 52 7.05 3.86 13.00
C LEU A 52 5.69 3.15 13.04
N CYS A 53 4.90 3.14 11.96
CA CYS A 53 3.66 2.36 11.88
C CYS A 53 3.90 0.85 12.02
N LEU A 54 5.10 0.37 11.69
CA LEU A 54 5.50 -1.02 11.91
C LEU A 54 6.19 -1.24 13.26
N GLY A 55 6.25 -0.20 14.12
CA GLY A 55 6.94 -0.26 15.40
C GLY A 55 8.46 -0.23 15.28
N GLY A 56 8.99 0.32 14.18
CA GLY A 56 10.42 0.49 13.97
C GLY A 56 11.00 1.54 14.94
N ASP A 57 12.23 1.31 15.34
CA ASP A 57 13.02 2.23 16.16
C ASP A 57 14.27 2.64 15.38
N GLU A 58 14.42 3.94 15.10
CA GLU A 58 15.56 4.49 14.34
C GLU A 58 16.90 4.23 15.02
N ASN A 59 16.91 4.06 16.35
CA ASN A 59 18.10 3.72 17.14
C ASN A 59 18.28 2.22 17.36
N GLY A 60 17.39 1.41 16.77
CA GLY A 60 17.40 -0.02 16.96
C GLY A 60 18.30 -0.77 15.98
N SER A 61 18.38 -2.10 16.15
CA SER A 61 19.14 -2.99 15.29
C SER A 61 18.55 -3.05 13.87
N PRO A 62 19.38 -3.26 12.82
CA PRO A 62 18.87 -3.53 11.46
C PRO A 62 18.04 -4.83 11.36
N ASP A 63 18.15 -5.74 12.33
CA ASP A 63 17.40 -7.00 12.37
C ASP A 63 16.01 -6.89 13.01
N GLN A 64 15.51 -5.66 13.17
CA GLN A 64 14.18 -5.42 13.71
C GLN A 64 13.11 -6.19 12.94
N LYS A 65 12.10 -6.64 13.67
CA LYS A 65 10.89 -7.24 13.10
C LYS A 65 9.70 -6.29 13.31
N PRO A 66 8.71 -6.30 12.41
CA PRO A 66 7.50 -5.53 12.61
C PRO A 66 6.93 -5.74 14.01
N PHE A 67 6.61 -4.64 14.69
CA PHE A 67 6.07 -4.62 16.06
C PHE A 67 6.97 -5.31 17.09
N GLY A 68 8.28 -5.34 16.85
CA GLY A 68 9.24 -6.05 17.69
C GLY A 68 9.00 -7.56 17.76
N GLY A 69 8.30 -8.13 16.77
CA GLY A 69 7.90 -9.54 16.75
C GLY A 69 6.82 -9.93 17.77
N LYS A 70 6.21 -8.96 18.49
CA LYS A 70 5.28 -9.21 19.60
C LYS A 70 3.82 -9.26 19.19
N VAL A 71 3.48 -8.75 18.01
CA VAL A 71 2.11 -8.75 17.49
C VAL A 71 1.92 -9.94 16.56
N ASP A 72 0.95 -10.79 16.88
CA ASP A 72 0.52 -11.87 16.00
C ASP A 72 -0.53 -11.35 15.02
N TYR A 73 -0.25 -11.43 13.71
CA TYR A 73 -1.12 -10.93 12.65
C TYR A 73 -1.00 -11.81 11.39
N ASP A 74 -2.03 -11.78 10.54
CA ASP A 74 -2.03 -12.47 9.23
C ASP A 74 -1.63 -11.52 8.09
N TYR A 75 -2.07 -10.25 8.18
CA TYR A 75 -1.84 -9.23 7.16
C TYR A 75 -1.59 -7.85 7.78
N ILE A 76 -0.91 -7.01 7.03
CA ILE A 76 -0.84 -5.56 7.25
C ILE A 76 -1.61 -4.87 6.13
N MET A 77 -2.54 -3.99 6.49
CA MET A 77 -3.29 -3.15 5.56
C MET A 77 -2.85 -1.71 5.69
N TRP A 78 -2.22 -1.18 4.66
CA TRP A 78 -1.84 0.23 4.55
C TRP A 78 -3.01 1.04 4.02
N ILE A 79 -3.34 2.14 4.69
CA ILE A 79 -4.35 3.10 4.25
C ILE A 79 -3.82 4.52 4.53
N ASP A 80 -3.63 5.32 3.50
CA ASP A 80 -3.22 6.72 3.69
C ASP A 80 -4.38 7.55 4.27
N SER A 81 -4.07 8.54 5.10
CA SER A 81 -5.03 9.33 5.89
C SER A 81 -5.96 10.23 5.06
N ASP A 82 -5.74 10.32 3.75
CA ASP A 82 -6.55 11.04 2.76
C ASP A 82 -7.27 10.11 1.76
N SER A 83 -7.27 8.80 2.04
CA SER A 83 -7.98 7.79 1.25
C SER A 83 -9.47 7.80 1.54
N VAL A 84 -10.30 7.70 0.48
CA VAL A 84 -11.77 7.59 0.57
C VAL A 84 -12.20 6.29 -0.08
N PHE A 85 -12.80 5.39 0.69
CA PHE A 85 -13.08 4.04 0.25
C PHE A 85 -14.35 3.47 0.91
N GLU A 86 -14.84 2.37 0.36
CA GLU A 86 -15.92 1.57 0.92
C GLU A 86 -15.39 0.22 1.45
N PRO A 87 -16.02 -0.39 2.46
CA PRO A 87 -15.59 -1.68 3.01
C PRO A 87 -15.44 -2.80 1.97
N ARG A 88 -16.27 -2.78 0.92
CA ARG A 88 -16.21 -3.76 -0.18
C ARG A 88 -14.87 -3.79 -0.91
N GLN A 89 -14.17 -2.66 -0.99
CA GLN A 89 -12.86 -2.58 -1.66
C GLN A 89 -11.80 -3.34 -0.86
N PHE A 90 -11.77 -3.17 0.45
CA PHE A 90 -10.94 -3.97 1.35
C PHE A 90 -11.31 -5.46 1.28
N LYS A 91 -12.62 -5.79 1.35
CA LYS A 91 -13.11 -7.17 1.24
C LYS A 91 -12.60 -7.83 -0.05
N THR A 92 -12.59 -7.10 -1.17
CA THR A 92 -12.11 -7.62 -2.46
C THR A 92 -10.64 -8.00 -2.39
N LEU A 93 -9.76 -7.14 -1.83
CA LEU A 93 -8.34 -7.46 -1.65
C LEU A 93 -8.16 -8.68 -0.74
N LEU A 94 -8.84 -8.70 0.40
CA LEU A 94 -8.73 -9.79 1.35
C LEU A 94 -9.15 -11.13 0.74
N MET A 95 -10.30 -11.19 0.06
CA MET A 95 -10.78 -12.40 -0.61
C MET A 95 -9.79 -12.89 -1.67
N GLN A 96 -9.20 -11.99 -2.46
CA GLN A 96 -8.19 -12.38 -3.46
C GLN A 96 -6.96 -13.01 -2.80
N MET A 97 -6.45 -12.43 -1.72
CA MET A 97 -5.28 -12.95 -1.02
C MET A 97 -5.58 -14.25 -0.26
N GLU A 98 -6.80 -14.43 0.25
CA GLU A 98 -7.20 -15.69 0.89
C GLU A 98 -7.37 -16.84 -0.11
N THR A 99 -7.90 -16.56 -1.28
CA THR A 99 -8.16 -17.58 -2.32
C THR A 99 -6.94 -17.90 -3.17
N ASN A 100 -5.98 -16.99 -3.26
CA ASN A 100 -4.78 -17.17 -4.10
C ASN A 100 -3.48 -16.94 -3.32
N LYS A 101 -2.77 -18.00 -3.06
CA LYS A 101 -1.48 -17.96 -2.33
C LYS A 101 -0.37 -17.20 -3.06
N LYS A 102 -0.51 -16.96 -4.36
CA LYS A 102 0.48 -16.19 -5.16
C LYS A 102 0.46 -14.69 -4.90
N TYR A 103 -0.59 -14.16 -4.26
CA TYR A 103 -0.69 -12.74 -3.97
C TYR A 103 -0.14 -12.49 -2.56
N ASP A 104 1.10 -12.01 -2.48
CA ASP A 104 1.73 -11.64 -1.21
C ASP A 104 1.59 -10.15 -0.92
N ILE A 105 1.57 -9.32 -1.96
CA ILE A 105 1.35 -7.88 -1.92
C ILE A 105 0.28 -7.54 -2.95
N LEU A 106 -0.85 -7.00 -2.52
CA LEU A 106 -1.97 -6.67 -3.38
C LEU A 106 -2.54 -5.29 -3.02
N ALA A 107 -2.61 -4.40 -4.02
CA ALA A 107 -3.08 -3.04 -3.83
C ALA A 107 -4.29 -2.70 -4.69
N GLY A 108 -5.00 -1.64 -4.30
CA GLY A 108 -5.96 -0.92 -5.12
C GLY A 108 -5.31 0.22 -5.90
N LEU A 109 -6.06 0.81 -6.81
CA LEU A 109 -5.69 1.96 -7.62
C LEU A 109 -6.23 3.25 -7.00
N TYR A 110 -5.46 4.33 -7.07
CA TYR A 110 -5.92 5.68 -6.77
C TYR A 110 -5.20 6.72 -7.63
N LEU A 111 -5.88 7.85 -7.88
CA LEU A 111 -5.36 8.92 -8.73
C LEU A 111 -4.40 9.83 -7.98
N LEU A 112 -3.36 10.26 -8.68
CA LEU A 112 -2.51 11.38 -8.32
C LEU A 112 -3.11 12.70 -8.86
N ASP A 113 -2.59 13.84 -8.40
CA ASP A 113 -3.08 15.17 -8.79
C ASP A 113 -2.94 15.47 -10.29
N ASP A 114 -2.01 14.80 -10.96
CA ASP A 114 -1.76 14.94 -12.40
C ASP A 114 -2.63 14.01 -13.27
N GLY A 115 -3.58 13.29 -12.67
CA GLY A 115 -4.51 12.40 -13.36
C GLY A 115 -3.94 11.02 -13.73
N ARG A 116 -2.72 10.71 -13.31
CA ARG A 116 -2.17 9.36 -13.37
C ARG A 116 -2.56 8.58 -12.12
N TYR A 117 -2.59 7.26 -12.21
CA TYR A 117 -2.69 6.41 -11.03
C TYR A 117 -1.31 6.23 -10.40
N ALA A 118 -1.26 6.09 -9.08
CA ALA A 118 -0.03 5.85 -8.32
C ALA A 118 0.56 4.44 -8.57
N THR A 119 0.49 3.97 -9.80
CA THR A 119 0.87 2.61 -10.20
C THR A 119 1.59 2.66 -11.54
N HIS A 120 2.73 2.01 -11.61
CA HIS A 120 3.54 1.92 -12.82
C HIS A 120 3.45 0.52 -13.42
N PHE A 121 3.16 0.44 -14.71
CA PHE A 121 3.20 -0.83 -15.43
C PHE A 121 4.58 -1.50 -15.28
N ASP A 122 4.59 -2.82 -15.24
CA ASP A 122 5.84 -3.57 -15.36
C ASP A 122 6.21 -3.67 -16.85
N PRO A 123 7.30 -3.01 -17.29
CA PRO A 123 7.67 -2.96 -18.70
C PRO A 123 8.05 -4.33 -19.28
N GLU A 124 8.51 -5.25 -18.45
CA GLU A 124 8.86 -6.61 -18.90
C GLU A 124 7.61 -7.42 -19.25
N ILE A 125 6.49 -7.14 -18.56
CA ILE A 125 5.22 -7.87 -18.72
C ILE A 125 4.30 -7.15 -19.71
N SER A 126 4.07 -5.85 -19.48
CA SER A 126 3.07 -5.07 -20.22
C SER A 126 3.59 -4.43 -21.50
N LYS A 127 4.92 -4.41 -21.70
CA LYS A 127 5.60 -3.66 -22.77
C LYS A 127 5.37 -2.14 -22.69
N LYS A 128 4.95 -1.64 -21.52
CA LYS A 128 4.73 -0.22 -21.22
C LYS A 128 5.65 0.20 -20.08
N ASP A 129 6.45 1.24 -20.30
CA ASP A 129 7.27 1.91 -19.28
C ASP A 129 6.61 3.23 -18.89
N SER A 130 5.48 3.15 -18.20
CA SER A 130 4.66 4.31 -17.82
C SER A 130 3.73 4.04 -16.66
N PHE A 131 3.29 5.12 -16.03
CA PHE A 131 2.17 5.06 -15.09
C PHE A 131 0.87 4.65 -15.78
N ILE A 132 -0.01 3.98 -15.04
CA ILE A 132 -1.39 3.72 -15.45
C ILE A 132 -2.12 5.06 -15.54
N THR A 133 -2.88 5.25 -16.60
CA THR A 133 -3.66 6.46 -16.85
C THR A 133 -5.16 6.18 -16.78
N SER A 134 -5.98 7.25 -16.67
CA SER A 134 -7.44 7.12 -16.78
C SER A 134 -7.89 6.55 -18.14
N SER A 135 -7.09 6.74 -19.21
CA SER A 135 -7.34 6.11 -20.50
C SER A 135 -7.15 4.60 -20.46
N ASP A 136 -6.12 4.10 -19.75
CA ASP A 136 -5.90 2.66 -19.60
C ASP A 136 -7.06 2.02 -18.83
N VAL A 137 -7.51 2.66 -17.74
CA VAL A 137 -8.65 2.20 -16.95
C VAL A 137 -9.93 2.16 -17.79
N LYS A 138 -10.21 3.22 -18.58
CA LYS A 138 -11.38 3.27 -19.47
C LYS A 138 -11.34 2.21 -20.58
N LYS A 139 -10.17 1.89 -21.10
CA LYS A 139 -9.98 0.80 -22.09
C LYS A 139 -10.13 -0.59 -21.48
N GLY A 140 -10.11 -0.69 -20.16
CA GLY A 140 -10.24 -1.91 -19.38
C GLY A 140 -8.88 -2.56 -19.06
N LEU A 141 -8.56 -2.61 -17.77
CA LEU A 141 -7.39 -3.33 -17.24
C LEU A 141 -7.69 -4.81 -16.96
N GLY A 142 -8.86 -5.28 -17.37
CA GLY A 142 -9.35 -6.62 -17.04
C GLY A 142 -10.06 -6.67 -15.68
N THR A 143 -10.37 -7.89 -15.25
CA THR A 143 -11.11 -8.15 -13.99
C THR A 143 -10.30 -8.98 -12.98
N LYS A 144 -9.04 -9.26 -13.29
CA LYS A 144 -8.15 -10.05 -12.43
C LYS A 144 -6.95 -9.21 -12.00
N PRO A 145 -6.40 -9.44 -10.81
CA PRO A 145 -5.15 -8.83 -10.42
C PRO A 145 -4.03 -9.11 -11.42
N PHE A 146 -3.21 -8.10 -11.67
CA PHE A 146 -2.06 -8.17 -12.57
C PHE A 146 -0.80 -7.61 -11.91
N LYS A 147 0.37 -8.07 -12.37
CA LYS A 147 1.67 -7.64 -11.86
C LYS A 147 2.01 -6.23 -12.34
N VAL A 148 2.64 -5.46 -11.46
CA VAL A 148 3.11 -4.10 -11.72
C VAL A 148 4.56 -3.93 -11.29
N LEU A 149 5.22 -2.90 -11.80
CA LEU A 149 6.59 -2.58 -11.39
C LEU A 149 6.60 -2.08 -9.94
N TYR A 150 5.77 -1.10 -9.65
CA TYR A 150 5.49 -0.58 -8.31
C TYR A 150 4.11 0.07 -8.24
N THR A 151 3.62 0.30 -7.05
CA THR A 151 2.36 0.99 -6.79
C THR A 151 2.44 1.75 -5.46
N GLY A 152 1.60 2.76 -5.31
CA GLY A 152 1.50 3.49 -4.06
C GLY A 152 0.87 2.65 -2.95
N MET A 153 1.16 3.02 -1.71
CA MET A 153 0.72 2.29 -0.51
C MET A 153 -0.56 2.83 0.12
N GLY A 154 -1.23 3.78 -0.52
CA GLY A 154 -2.46 4.39 0.03
C GLY A 154 -3.62 3.41 0.25
N PHE A 155 -3.56 2.20 -0.37
CA PHE A 155 -4.52 1.12 -0.13
C PHE A 155 -3.90 -0.22 -0.53
N MET A 156 -3.07 -0.80 0.34
CA MET A 156 -2.25 -1.98 0.04
C MET A 156 -2.34 -3.01 1.17
N LEU A 157 -2.67 -4.25 0.81
CA LEU A 157 -2.69 -5.39 1.72
C LEU A 157 -1.42 -6.24 1.51
N VAL A 158 -0.68 -6.49 2.59
CA VAL A 158 0.60 -7.20 2.61
C VAL A 158 0.50 -8.40 3.53
N ARG A 159 0.88 -9.57 3.05
CA ARG A 159 0.90 -10.80 3.84
C ARG A 159 2.02 -10.75 4.88
N ARG A 160 1.80 -11.35 6.06
CA ARG A 160 2.85 -11.59 7.05
C ARG A 160 4.03 -12.34 6.43
N GLY A 161 5.24 -12.02 6.84
CA GLY A 161 6.47 -12.59 6.33
C GLY A 161 7.21 -11.67 5.36
N ILE A 162 6.51 -10.74 4.70
CA ILE A 162 7.14 -9.84 3.72
C ILE A 162 8.07 -8.85 4.45
N PHE A 163 7.56 -8.09 5.40
CA PHE A 163 8.39 -7.13 6.15
C PHE A 163 9.41 -7.83 7.03
N GLU A 164 9.10 -9.02 7.53
CA GLU A 164 10.04 -9.85 8.31
C GLU A 164 11.23 -10.34 7.48
N SER A 165 11.10 -10.43 6.16
CA SER A 165 12.17 -10.84 5.23
C SER A 165 13.02 -9.66 4.75
N LEU A 166 12.59 -8.42 4.99
CA LEU A 166 13.32 -7.21 4.63
C LEU A 166 14.12 -6.70 5.84
N SER A 167 15.30 -6.14 5.58
CA SER A 167 16.08 -5.46 6.62
C SER A 167 15.45 -4.12 6.97
N PHE A 168 15.51 -3.75 8.24
CA PHE A 168 15.19 -2.38 8.68
C PHE A 168 16.28 -1.38 8.23
N PRO A 169 15.95 -0.13 7.89
CA PRO A 169 14.60 0.42 7.75
C PRO A 169 13.86 -0.17 6.55
N TRP A 170 12.57 -0.48 6.73
CA TRP A 170 11.75 -1.07 5.66
C TRP A 170 11.42 -0.06 4.56
N PHE A 171 11.34 1.21 4.94
CA PHE A 171 11.12 2.33 4.04
C PHE A 171 12.35 3.23 4.06
N MET A 172 13.02 3.36 2.93
CA MET A 172 14.19 4.22 2.80
C MET A 172 14.24 4.84 1.41
N PRO A 173 14.74 6.06 1.29
CA PRO A 173 14.95 6.66 -0.01
C PRO A 173 15.97 5.84 -0.81
N MET A 174 15.67 5.58 -2.06
CA MET A 174 16.54 4.83 -2.95
C MET A 174 16.88 5.66 -4.18
N ASN A 175 18.14 5.58 -4.62
CA ASN A 175 18.54 6.11 -5.90
C ASN A 175 18.29 5.06 -6.99
N ASN A 176 17.75 5.50 -8.10
CA ASN A 176 17.59 4.68 -9.30
C ASN A 176 18.06 5.46 -10.53
N VAL A 177 18.15 4.78 -11.66
CA VAL A 177 18.44 5.40 -12.96
C VAL A 177 17.23 5.14 -13.86
N ASN A 178 16.63 6.19 -14.38
CA ASN A 178 15.49 6.04 -15.27
C ASN A 178 15.93 5.55 -16.67
N SER A 179 14.98 5.26 -17.55
CA SER A 179 15.23 4.78 -18.92
C SER A 179 16.06 5.75 -19.79
N LYS A 180 16.20 7.02 -19.36
CA LYS A 180 17.04 8.03 -20.03
C LYS A 180 18.43 8.18 -19.41
N GLY A 181 18.80 7.32 -18.45
CA GLY A 181 20.11 7.39 -17.77
C GLY A 181 20.20 8.46 -16.67
N ALA A 182 19.11 9.17 -16.34
CA ALA A 182 19.12 10.17 -15.29
C ALA A 182 18.95 9.53 -13.91
N LYS A 183 19.76 9.97 -12.92
CA LYS A 183 19.57 9.58 -11.51
C LYS A 183 18.28 10.17 -10.99
N ILE A 184 17.45 9.34 -10.41
CA ILE A 184 16.20 9.73 -9.78
C ILE A 184 16.14 9.19 -8.34
N LEU A 185 15.50 9.95 -7.46
CA LEU A 185 15.14 9.47 -6.14
C LEU A 185 13.75 8.83 -6.24
N ILE A 186 13.62 7.58 -5.80
CA ILE A 186 12.33 6.91 -5.71
C ILE A 186 11.76 7.06 -4.30
N GLY A 187 10.44 7.25 -4.22
CA GLY A 187 9.71 7.45 -2.98
C GLY A 187 9.65 6.18 -2.11
N ASP A 188 9.04 6.34 -0.94
CA ASP A 188 8.88 5.30 0.07
C ASP A 188 8.15 4.07 -0.45
N ASP A 189 7.03 4.26 -1.13
CA ASP A 189 6.18 3.23 -1.70
C ASP A 189 6.86 2.46 -2.85
N ALA A 190 7.43 3.18 -3.81
CA ALA A 190 8.17 2.57 -4.91
C ALA A 190 9.45 1.88 -4.41
N GLY A 191 10.14 2.47 -3.44
CA GLY A 191 11.32 1.89 -2.78
C GLY A 191 10.99 0.58 -2.08
N PHE A 192 9.87 0.52 -1.34
CA PHE A 192 9.37 -0.72 -0.76
C PHE A 192 9.09 -1.78 -1.83
N CYS A 193 8.39 -1.42 -2.91
CA CYS A 193 8.09 -2.35 -4.00
C CYS A 193 9.35 -2.91 -4.65
N VAL A 194 10.37 -2.08 -4.90
CA VAL A 194 11.67 -2.52 -5.44
C VAL A 194 12.34 -3.53 -4.50
N ARG A 195 12.40 -3.23 -3.20
CA ARG A 195 13.00 -4.12 -2.21
C ARG A 195 12.25 -5.43 -2.06
N ALA A 196 10.92 -5.39 -2.08
CA ALA A 196 10.09 -6.60 -2.05
C ALA A 196 10.34 -7.48 -3.29
N LYS A 197 10.45 -6.89 -4.49
CA LYS A 197 10.79 -7.62 -5.72
C LYS A 197 12.20 -8.23 -5.64
N GLN A 198 13.19 -7.51 -5.10
CA GLN A 198 14.54 -8.03 -4.88
C GLN A 198 14.56 -9.22 -3.90
N ALA A 199 13.63 -9.24 -2.94
CA ALA A 199 13.43 -10.37 -2.02
C ALA A 199 12.59 -11.51 -2.62
N GLY A 200 12.17 -11.42 -3.88
CA GLY A 200 11.45 -12.46 -4.61
C GLY A 200 9.92 -12.36 -4.55
N PHE A 201 9.36 -11.25 -4.06
CA PHE A 201 7.92 -11.02 -4.00
C PHE A 201 7.42 -10.19 -5.17
N ASP A 202 6.29 -10.58 -5.73
CA ASP A 202 5.63 -9.84 -6.80
C ASP A 202 4.67 -8.78 -6.24
N ILE A 203 4.61 -7.65 -6.92
CA ILE A 203 3.64 -6.59 -6.62
C ILE A 203 2.44 -6.75 -7.55
N TRP A 204 1.25 -6.80 -6.97
CA TRP A 204 0.00 -6.99 -7.69
C TRP A 204 -0.97 -5.83 -7.43
N VAL A 205 -1.79 -5.53 -8.42
CA VAL A 205 -2.88 -4.56 -8.32
C VAL A 205 -4.18 -5.20 -8.79
N ASP A 206 -5.27 -5.01 -8.05
CA ASP A 206 -6.60 -5.41 -8.46
C ASP A 206 -7.32 -4.23 -9.16
N PRO A 207 -7.56 -4.29 -10.47
CA PRO A 207 -8.14 -3.18 -11.22
C PRO A 207 -9.61 -2.90 -10.86
N ARG A 208 -10.27 -3.79 -10.11
CA ARG A 208 -11.64 -3.60 -9.60
C ARG A 208 -11.68 -2.75 -8.34
N VAL A 209 -10.53 -2.58 -7.67
CA VAL A 209 -10.38 -1.80 -6.44
C VAL A 209 -9.81 -0.44 -6.80
N ILE A 210 -10.69 0.53 -6.97
CA ILE A 210 -10.32 1.93 -7.23
C ILE A 210 -10.86 2.76 -6.08
N ILE A 211 -9.98 3.42 -5.33
CA ILE A 211 -10.34 4.28 -4.21
C ILE A 211 -10.21 5.76 -4.55
N GLY A 212 -10.89 6.60 -3.79
CA GLY A 212 -10.72 8.05 -3.84
C GLY A 212 -9.46 8.49 -3.10
N HIS A 213 -8.89 9.61 -3.54
CA HIS A 213 -7.74 10.27 -2.94
C HIS A 213 -8.11 11.75 -2.75
N GLU A 214 -8.35 12.16 -1.52
CA GLU A 214 -8.82 13.50 -1.23
C GLU A 214 -7.66 14.49 -1.16
N LYS A 215 -7.70 15.54 -1.97
CA LYS A 215 -6.71 16.61 -1.95
C LYS A 215 -7.38 17.94 -1.63
N PRO A 216 -6.91 18.69 -0.63
CA PRO A 216 -7.41 20.03 -0.35
C PRO A 216 -7.03 20.96 -1.50
N LYS A 217 -7.95 21.86 -1.86
CA LYS A 217 -7.70 22.93 -2.83
C LYS A 217 -7.80 24.28 -2.13
N VAL A 218 -6.86 25.17 -2.40
CA VAL A 218 -6.95 26.57 -2.02
C VAL A 218 -7.72 27.30 -3.13
N LEU A 219 -8.81 27.93 -2.75
CA LEU A 219 -9.54 28.83 -3.66
C LEU A 219 -8.92 30.22 -3.54
N ILE A 220 -8.53 30.81 -4.64
CA ILE A 220 -7.97 32.15 -4.74
C ILE A 220 -8.96 33.04 -5.49
#